data_6651c7f3b6528390c23f4b08c7a2fdd5
#
_entry.id   6651c7f3b6528390c23f4b08c7a2fdd5
#
_cell.length_a   1.000
_cell.length_b   1.000
_cell.length_c   1.000
_cell.angle_alpha   90.00
_cell.angle_beta   90.00
_cell.angle_gamma   90.00
#
_symmetry.space_group_name_H-M   'P 1'
#
loop_
_entity.id
_entity.type
_entity.pdbx_description
1 polymer ?
#
loop_
_entity_poly.entity_id
_entity_poly.type
_entity_poly.pdbx_seq_one_letter_code
_entity_poly.pdbx_strand_id
1 'polypeptide(L)'
;MKDAISNELANSLKSGEKERIRTLRLILAAIKDKEIASRSSGQDATITDENIIQILKKMVKQRNDSIDMFQKAGREELVKKENNEIKIISEFLPKQLGEKETVSACEEAINATEAKSLKEIGKVIKYLKENSSPALDISLASKFIKEKLQKL
;
A
#
# COMPACT_ATOMS: atom_id res chain seq x y z
N MET A 1 4.36 11.79 -8.14
CA MET A 1 3.37 11.60 -7.04
C MET A 1 3.41 12.72 -6.01
N LYS A 2 4.57 13.12 -5.49
CA LYS A 2 4.69 14.16 -4.46
C LYS A 2 4.05 15.48 -4.90
N ASP A 3 4.30 15.91 -6.12
CA ASP A 3 3.74 17.16 -6.67
C ASP A 3 2.22 17.09 -6.82
N ALA A 4 1.68 15.93 -7.23
CA ALA A 4 0.23 15.72 -7.31
C ALA A 4 -0.44 15.85 -5.94
N ILE A 5 0.19 15.30 -4.89
CA ILE A 5 -0.30 15.42 -3.50
C ILE A 5 -0.24 16.86 -3.02
N SER A 6 0.86 17.57 -3.32
CA SER A 6 1.03 19.00 -2.97
C SER A 6 0.01 19.88 -3.67
N ASN A 7 -0.25 19.64 -4.95
CA ASN A 7 -1.25 20.37 -5.74
C ASN A 7 -2.66 20.14 -5.19
N GLU A 8 -2.97 18.89 -4.82
CA GLU A 8 -4.26 18.57 -4.23
C GLU A 8 -4.45 19.23 -2.85
N LEU A 9 -3.38 19.35 -2.07
CA LEU A 9 -3.41 20.11 -0.82
C LEU A 9 -3.74 21.59 -1.08
N ALA A 10 -3.09 22.20 -2.08
CA ALA A 10 -3.37 23.60 -2.46
C ALA A 10 -4.83 23.80 -2.89
N ASN A 11 -5.38 22.87 -3.66
CA ASN A 11 -6.79 22.87 -4.07
C ASN A 11 -7.74 22.71 -2.88
N SER A 12 -7.44 21.81 -1.98
CA SER A 12 -8.25 21.55 -0.77
C SER A 12 -8.23 22.73 0.20
N LEU A 13 -7.13 23.47 0.28
CA LEU A 13 -7.04 24.72 1.04
C LEU A 13 -7.98 25.80 0.48
N LYS A 14 -8.13 25.87 -0.84
CA LYS A 14 -9.05 26.79 -1.49
C LYS A 14 -10.52 26.42 -1.27
N SER A 15 -10.83 25.12 -1.27
CA SER A 15 -12.19 24.62 -1.09
C SER A 15 -12.61 24.51 0.38
N GLY A 16 -11.67 24.56 1.32
CA GLY A 16 -11.93 24.53 2.76
C GLY A 16 -12.26 23.13 3.31
N GLU A 17 -11.90 22.07 2.62
CA GLU A 17 -12.12 20.68 3.05
C GLU A 17 -11.17 20.25 4.17
N LYS A 18 -11.54 20.51 5.41
CA LYS A 18 -10.68 20.33 6.60
C LYS A 18 -10.10 18.93 6.76
N GLU A 19 -10.91 17.89 6.58
CA GLU A 19 -10.46 16.49 6.71
C GLU A 19 -9.44 16.13 5.63
N ARG A 20 -9.71 16.54 4.41
CA ARG A 20 -8.82 16.32 3.27
C ARG A 20 -7.49 17.04 3.47
N ILE A 21 -7.51 18.30 3.87
CA ILE A 21 -6.32 19.09 4.20
C ILE A 21 -5.47 18.39 5.25
N ARG A 22 -6.10 17.94 6.33
CA ARG A 22 -5.41 17.24 7.42
C ARG A 22 -4.73 15.97 6.95
N THR A 23 -5.44 15.13 6.20
CA THR A 23 -4.92 13.86 5.68
C THR A 23 -3.76 14.09 4.69
N LEU A 24 -3.89 15.05 3.78
CA LEU A 24 -2.83 15.40 2.83
C LEU A 24 -1.56 15.93 3.53
N ARG A 25 -1.72 16.72 4.59
CA ARG A 25 -0.60 17.16 5.42
C ARG A 25 0.11 16.00 6.12
N LEU A 26 -0.64 15.03 6.60
CA LEU A 26 -0.06 13.81 7.21
C LEU A 26 0.75 13.00 6.19
N ILE A 27 0.24 12.86 4.97
CA ILE A 27 0.95 12.19 3.88
C ILE A 27 2.27 12.91 3.57
N LEU A 28 2.23 14.21 3.37
CA LEU A 28 3.42 15.01 3.05
C LEU A 28 4.44 15.00 4.20
N ALA A 29 3.98 15.01 5.45
CA ALA A 29 4.84 14.87 6.62
C ALA A 29 5.57 13.52 6.64
N ALA A 30 4.86 12.43 6.34
CA ALA A 30 5.44 11.09 6.26
C ALA A 30 6.48 10.98 5.14
N ILE A 31 6.24 11.59 3.99
CA ILE A 31 7.20 11.68 2.89
C ILE A 31 8.46 12.44 3.32
N LYS A 32 8.27 13.57 3.98
CA LYS A 32 9.38 14.40 4.46
C LYS A 32 10.23 13.67 5.50
N ASP A 33 9.60 12.96 6.43
CA ASP A 33 10.31 12.13 7.43
C ASP A 33 11.16 11.06 6.74
N LYS A 34 10.67 10.45 5.69
CA LYS A 34 11.42 9.48 4.89
C LYS A 34 12.61 10.13 4.17
N GLU A 35 12.43 11.32 3.61
CA GLU A 35 13.51 12.10 2.99
C GLU A 35 14.63 12.39 4.00
N ILE A 36 14.27 12.83 5.21
CA ILE A 36 15.21 13.13 6.28
C ILE A 36 15.97 11.87 6.71
N ALA A 37 15.26 10.75 6.90
CA ALA A 37 15.85 9.47 7.27
C ALA A 37 16.84 8.96 6.19
N SER A 38 16.54 9.15 4.93
CA SER A 38 17.42 8.79 3.81
C SER A 38 18.70 9.61 3.79
N ARG A 39 18.62 10.91 4.11
CA ARG A 39 19.79 11.79 4.21
C ARG A 39 20.72 11.38 5.35
N SER A 40 20.16 11.05 6.50
CA SER A 40 20.96 10.67 7.70
C SER A 40 21.65 9.31 7.52
N SER A 41 21.15 8.44 6.65
CA SER A 41 21.79 7.15 6.33
C SER A 41 22.81 7.23 5.19
N GLY A 42 23.10 8.42 4.66
CA GLY A 42 24.06 8.62 3.55
C GLY A 42 23.55 8.13 2.19
N GLN A 43 22.27 7.83 2.08
CA GLN A 43 21.63 7.49 0.81
C GLN A 43 21.14 8.74 0.10
N ASP A 44 20.97 8.65 -1.23
CA ASP A 44 20.35 9.71 -2.01
C ASP A 44 19.00 10.10 -1.42
N ALA A 45 18.81 11.39 -1.14
CA ALA A 45 17.58 11.93 -0.58
C ALA A 45 16.39 11.90 -1.55
N THR A 46 16.58 11.35 -2.74
CA THR A 46 15.54 11.26 -3.78
C THR A 46 14.51 10.21 -3.40
N ILE A 47 13.30 10.66 -3.12
CA ILE A 47 12.15 9.78 -2.86
C ILE A 47 11.51 9.42 -4.21
N THR A 48 11.46 8.13 -4.52
CA THR A 48 10.80 7.61 -5.72
C THR A 48 9.30 7.46 -5.51
N ASP A 49 8.53 7.38 -6.59
CA ASP A 49 7.09 7.09 -6.51
C ASP A 49 6.80 5.77 -5.81
N GLU A 50 7.66 4.77 -5.98
CA GLU A 50 7.56 3.48 -5.27
C GLU A 50 7.69 3.66 -3.75
N ASN A 51 8.60 4.50 -3.30
CA ASN A 51 8.73 4.82 -1.87
C ASN A 51 7.46 5.48 -1.33
N ILE A 52 6.87 6.39 -2.09
CA ILE A 52 5.61 7.05 -1.74
C ILE A 52 4.48 6.02 -1.64
N ILE A 53 4.37 5.12 -2.61
CA ILE A 53 3.37 4.03 -2.60
C ILE A 53 3.52 3.17 -1.34
N GLN A 54 4.73 2.81 -0.95
CA GLN A 54 4.99 2.05 0.27
C GLN A 54 4.57 2.82 1.54
N ILE A 55 4.84 4.12 1.58
CA ILE A 55 4.41 4.99 2.69
C ILE A 55 2.90 5.01 2.79
N LEU A 56 2.20 5.20 1.66
CA LEU A 56 0.74 5.23 1.61
C LEU A 56 0.12 3.88 2.03
N LYS A 57 0.67 2.77 1.57
CA LYS A 57 0.24 1.42 1.98
C LYS A 57 0.39 1.19 3.48
N LYS A 58 1.51 1.63 4.05
CA LYS A 58 1.75 1.57 5.50
C LYS A 58 0.74 2.41 6.27
N MET A 59 0.44 3.62 5.80
CA MET A 59 -0.56 4.49 6.41
C MET A 59 -1.95 3.86 6.40
N VAL A 60 -2.35 3.23 5.30
CA VAL A 60 -3.63 2.51 5.20
C VAL A 60 -3.67 1.33 6.18
N LYS A 61 -2.59 0.55 6.26
CA LYS A 61 -2.50 -0.57 7.20
C LYS A 61 -2.64 -0.13 8.65
N GLN A 62 -1.95 0.93 9.04
CA GLN A 62 -2.04 1.48 10.39
C GLN A 62 -3.46 1.93 10.73
N ARG A 63 -4.18 2.51 9.77
CA ARG A 63 -5.57 2.92 9.94
C ARG A 63 -6.53 1.74 10.02
N ASN A 64 -6.31 0.69 9.26
CA ASN A 64 -7.09 -0.54 9.38
C ASN A 64 -6.92 -1.20 10.76
N ASP A 65 -5.70 -1.23 11.28
CA ASP A 65 -5.43 -1.73 12.63
C ASP A 65 -6.16 -0.89 13.68
N SER A 66 -6.17 0.44 13.51
CA SER A 66 -6.92 1.36 14.38
C SER A 66 -8.43 1.14 14.28
N ILE A 67 -8.96 0.91 13.08
CA ILE A 67 -10.39 0.59 12.86
C ILE A 67 -10.79 -0.66 13.63
N ASP A 68 -10.00 -1.72 13.57
CA ASP A 68 -10.27 -2.96 14.30
C ASP A 68 -10.33 -2.71 15.81
N MET A 69 -9.42 -1.90 16.35
CA MET A 69 -9.42 -1.52 17.75
C MET A 69 -10.63 -0.67 18.12
N PHE A 70 -11.00 0.30 17.30
CA PHE A 70 -12.14 1.18 17.53
C PHE A 70 -13.47 0.44 17.41
N GLN A 71 -13.60 -0.51 16.50
CA GLN A 71 -14.77 -1.37 16.39
C GLN A 71 -14.97 -2.22 17.65
N LYS A 72 -13.90 -2.81 18.18
CA LYS A 72 -13.93 -3.57 19.44
C LYS A 72 -14.30 -2.69 20.64
N ALA A 73 -13.93 -1.42 20.61
CA ALA A 73 -14.25 -0.44 21.65
C ALA A 73 -15.63 0.22 21.48
N GLY A 74 -16.36 -0.08 20.40
CA GLY A 74 -17.67 0.51 20.10
C GLY A 74 -17.62 1.98 19.68
N ARG A 75 -16.47 2.46 19.20
CA ARG A 75 -16.24 3.85 18.81
C ARG A 75 -16.46 4.09 17.31
N GLU A 76 -17.72 4.06 16.89
CA GLU A 76 -18.09 4.20 15.48
C GLU A 76 -17.66 5.52 14.84
N GLU A 77 -17.66 6.62 15.59
CA GLU A 77 -17.22 7.94 15.10
C GLU A 77 -15.75 7.93 14.64
N LEU A 78 -14.89 7.26 15.42
CA LEU A 78 -13.50 7.12 15.10
C LEU A 78 -13.27 6.17 13.91
N VAL A 79 -14.09 5.13 13.80
CA VAL A 79 -14.09 4.22 12.64
C VAL A 79 -14.40 4.98 11.34
N LYS A 80 -15.44 5.82 11.35
CA LYS A 80 -15.80 6.66 10.19
C LYS A 80 -14.66 7.60 9.79
N LYS A 81 -14.03 8.23 10.77
CA LYS A 81 -12.90 9.13 10.54
C LYS A 81 -11.73 8.40 9.87
N GLU A 82 -11.32 7.25 10.40
CA GLU A 82 -10.24 6.44 9.82
C GLU A 82 -10.60 5.98 8.40
N ASN A 83 -11.83 5.55 8.15
CA ASN A 83 -12.29 5.16 6.82
C ASN A 83 -12.24 6.32 5.82
N ASN A 84 -12.60 7.54 6.21
CA ASN A 84 -12.50 8.72 5.36
C ASN A 84 -11.04 9.03 5.02
N GLU A 85 -10.14 8.94 5.98
CA GLU A 85 -8.71 9.12 5.76
C GLU A 85 -8.14 8.04 4.79
N ILE A 86 -8.56 6.79 4.93
CA ILE A 86 -8.19 5.70 4.00
C ILE A 86 -8.67 5.99 2.58
N LYS A 87 -9.88 6.50 2.39
CA LYS A 87 -10.40 6.88 1.07
C LYS A 87 -9.51 7.93 0.41
N ILE A 88 -9.14 8.96 1.15
CA ILE A 88 -8.29 10.05 0.65
C ILE A 88 -6.90 9.52 0.26
N ILE A 89 -6.28 8.71 1.11
CA ILE A 89 -4.98 8.09 0.83
C ILE A 89 -5.05 7.18 -0.40
N SER A 90 -6.12 6.41 -0.51
CA SER A 90 -6.31 5.43 -1.60
C SER A 90 -6.47 6.09 -2.98
N GLU A 91 -6.88 7.36 -3.05
CA GLU A 91 -6.94 8.12 -4.30
C GLU A 91 -5.56 8.25 -4.97
N PHE A 92 -4.49 8.24 -4.19
CA PHE A 92 -3.10 8.34 -4.66
C PHE A 92 -2.43 6.98 -4.85
N LEU A 93 -3.08 5.91 -4.43
CA LEU A 93 -2.57 4.56 -4.67
C LEU A 93 -2.98 4.08 -6.06
N PRO A 94 -2.09 3.33 -6.77
CA PRO A 94 -2.49 2.68 -8.01
C PRO A 94 -3.66 1.74 -7.73
N LYS A 95 -4.56 1.60 -8.68
CA LYS A 95 -5.64 0.62 -8.60
C LYS A 95 -5.00 -0.76 -8.38
N GLN A 96 -5.46 -1.46 -7.35
CA GLN A 96 -5.03 -2.83 -7.14
C GLN A 96 -5.49 -3.69 -8.32
N LEU A 97 -4.66 -4.65 -8.70
CA LEU A 97 -5.01 -5.65 -9.71
C LEU A 97 -6.26 -6.40 -9.27
N GLY A 98 -7.17 -6.63 -10.21
CA GLY A 98 -8.33 -7.44 -9.99
C GLY A 98 -7.95 -8.87 -9.59
N GLU A 99 -8.91 -9.60 -9.00
CA GLU A 99 -8.69 -10.99 -8.57
C GLU A 99 -8.15 -11.88 -9.70
N LYS A 100 -8.71 -11.75 -10.91
CA LYS A 100 -8.27 -12.50 -12.09
C LYS A 100 -6.83 -12.19 -12.48
N GLU A 101 -6.46 -10.93 -12.45
CA GLU A 101 -5.10 -10.48 -12.77
C GLU A 101 -4.10 -10.94 -11.71
N THR A 102 -4.50 -10.93 -10.44
CA THR A 102 -3.70 -11.46 -9.33
C THR A 102 -3.47 -12.97 -9.48
N VAL A 103 -4.51 -13.73 -9.80
CA VAL A 103 -4.41 -15.17 -10.05
C VAL A 103 -3.49 -15.46 -11.23
N SER A 104 -3.64 -14.74 -12.34
CA SER A 104 -2.79 -14.88 -13.52
C SER A 104 -1.32 -14.60 -13.21
N ALA A 105 -1.02 -13.55 -12.46
CA ALA A 105 0.34 -13.23 -12.02
C ALA A 105 0.93 -14.31 -11.12
N CYS A 106 0.14 -14.89 -10.23
CA CYS A 106 0.54 -15.98 -9.35
C CYS A 106 0.87 -17.26 -10.14
N GLU A 107 0.03 -17.60 -11.12
CA GLU A 107 0.26 -18.76 -11.99
C GLU A 107 1.54 -18.62 -12.80
N GLU A 108 1.74 -17.47 -13.39
CA GLU A 108 2.97 -17.14 -14.12
C GLU A 108 4.21 -17.26 -13.25
N ALA A 109 4.15 -16.74 -12.03
CA ALA A 109 5.24 -16.83 -11.07
C ALA A 109 5.55 -18.26 -10.64
N ILE A 110 4.53 -19.08 -10.41
CA ILE A 110 4.69 -20.51 -10.09
C ILE A 110 5.35 -21.25 -11.26
N ASN A 111 4.90 -21.01 -12.47
CA ASN A 111 5.48 -21.62 -13.68
C ASN A 111 6.93 -21.18 -13.91
N ALA A 112 7.23 -19.90 -13.75
CA ALA A 112 8.58 -19.35 -13.95
C ALA A 112 9.58 -19.84 -12.91
N THR A 113 9.15 -20.06 -11.67
CA THR A 113 10.00 -20.58 -10.59
C THR A 113 10.00 -22.10 -10.47
N GLU A 114 9.16 -22.79 -11.27
CA GLU A 114 8.98 -24.24 -11.23
C GLU A 114 8.67 -24.79 -9.82
N ALA A 115 7.99 -23.98 -9.00
CA ALA A 115 7.64 -24.36 -7.64
C ALA A 115 6.62 -25.50 -7.60
N LYS A 116 6.92 -26.54 -6.85
CA LYS A 116 6.09 -27.75 -6.72
C LYS A 116 5.59 -28.02 -5.31
N SER A 117 6.07 -27.26 -4.34
CA SER A 117 5.70 -27.44 -2.93
C SER A 117 5.58 -26.13 -2.16
N LEU A 118 4.88 -26.17 -1.03
CA LEU A 118 4.76 -25.04 -0.10
C LEU A 118 6.11 -24.50 0.40
N LYS A 119 7.14 -25.34 0.44
CA LYS A 119 8.50 -24.93 0.84
C LYS A 119 9.12 -23.93 -0.11
N GLU A 120 8.65 -23.88 -1.35
CA GLU A 120 9.16 -23.00 -2.40
C GLU A 120 8.38 -21.69 -2.54
N ILE A 121 7.38 -21.47 -1.67
CA ILE A 121 6.55 -20.24 -1.68
C ILE A 121 7.39 -18.96 -1.60
N GLY A 122 8.50 -18.98 -0.86
CA GLY A 122 9.42 -17.84 -0.76
C GLY A 122 10.03 -17.43 -2.10
N LYS A 123 10.35 -18.39 -2.96
CA LYS A 123 10.85 -18.14 -4.32
C LYS A 123 9.80 -17.48 -5.20
N VAL A 124 8.56 -17.96 -5.12
CA VAL A 124 7.42 -17.42 -5.89
C VAL A 124 7.13 -15.99 -5.48
N ILE A 125 7.09 -15.70 -4.19
CA ILE A 125 6.86 -14.36 -3.65
C ILE A 125 7.99 -13.41 -4.07
N LYS A 126 9.24 -13.85 -4.01
CA LYS A 126 10.38 -13.07 -4.48
C LYS A 126 10.26 -12.71 -5.95
N TYR A 127 9.92 -13.69 -6.80
CA TYR A 127 9.69 -13.47 -8.23
C TYR A 127 8.58 -12.43 -8.47
N LEU A 128 7.47 -12.53 -7.73
CA LEU A 128 6.37 -11.57 -7.83
C LEU A 128 6.79 -10.16 -7.45
N LYS A 129 7.58 -9.99 -6.40
CA LYS A 129 8.09 -8.68 -5.98
C LYS A 129 9.01 -8.03 -7.00
N GLU A 130 9.80 -8.84 -7.70
CA GLU A 130 10.77 -8.37 -8.68
C GLU A 130 10.14 -8.09 -10.05
N ASN A 131 9.13 -8.85 -10.45
CA ASN A 131 8.60 -8.85 -11.81
C ASN A 131 7.15 -8.38 -11.97
N SER A 132 6.43 -8.19 -10.87
CA SER A 132 5.02 -7.80 -10.90
C SER A 132 4.81 -6.31 -10.66
N SER A 133 3.65 -5.83 -11.08
CA SER A 133 3.22 -4.45 -10.85
C SER A 133 3.17 -4.10 -9.36
N PRO A 134 3.55 -2.88 -8.96
CA PRO A 134 3.32 -2.37 -7.61
C PRO A 134 1.86 -2.41 -7.15
N ALA A 135 0.93 -2.50 -8.11
CA ALA A 135 -0.51 -2.64 -7.85
C ALA A 135 -0.90 -4.04 -7.32
N LEU A 136 0.02 -5.02 -7.36
CA LEU A 136 -0.24 -6.36 -6.86
C LEU A 136 -0.29 -6.38 -5.34
N ASP A 137 -1.38 -6.93 -4.79
CA ASP A 137 -1.48 -7.20 -3.35
C ASP A 137 -0.75 -8.50 -3.03
N ILE A 138 0.42 -8.38 -2.41
CA ILE A 138 1.26 -9.53 -2.05
C ILE A 138 0.58 -10.44 -1.02
N SER A 139 -0.23 -9.89 -0.11
CA SER A 139 -0.97 -10.68 0.87
C SER A 139 -2.00 -11.59 0.20
N LEU A 140 -2.75 -11.05 -0.75
CA LEU A 140 -3.73 -11.80 -1.53
C LEU A 140 -3.04 -12.82 -2.45
N ALA A 141 -1.96 -12.42 -3.11
CA ALA A 141 -1.14 -13.27 -3.95
C ALA A 141 -0.56 -14.46 -3.16
N SER A 142 -0.04 -14.22 -1.96
CA SER A 142 0.48 -15.27 -1.08
C SER A 142 -0.58 -16.31 -0.73
N LYS A 143 -1.80 -15.86 -0.47
CA LYS A 143 -2.94 -16.74 -0.17
C LYS A 143 -3.27 -17.65 -1.36
N PHE A 144 -3.36 -17.10 -2.56
CA PHE A 144 -3.60 -17.87 -3.79
C PHE A 144 -2.49 -18.87 -4.08
N ILE A 145 -1.24 -18.47 -3.96
CA ILE A 145 -0.08 -19.35 -4.16
C ILE A 145 -0.11 -20.51 -3.18
N LYS A 146 -0.41 -20.23 -1.92
CA LYS A 146 -0.51 -21.24 -0.86
C LYS A 146 -1.59 -22.27 -1.16
N GLU A 147 -2.77 -21.81 -1.56
CA GLU A 147 -3.88 -22.70 -1.95
C GLU A 147 -3.52 -23.55 -3.16
N LYS A 148 -2.86 -22.98 -4.15
CA LYS A 148 -2.47 -23.68 -5.38
C LYS A 148 -1.38 -24.71 -5.14
N LEU A 149 -0.37 -24.40 -4.35
CA LEU A 149 0.72 -25.32 -4.01
C LEU A 149 0.25 -26.47 -3.08
N GLN A 150 -0.79 -26.24 -2.28
CA GLN A 150 -1.41 -27.31 -1.49
C GLN A 150 -2.19 -28.32 -2.32
N LYS A 151 -2.68 -27.93 -3.48
CA LYS A 151 -3.44 -28.81 -4.40
C LYS A 151 -2.55 -29.61 -5.36
N LEU A 152 -1.27 -29.32 -5.38
CA LEU A 152 -0.27 -30.08 -6.13
C LEU A 152 0.25 -31.22 -5.26
#